data_674ba5caf093e1e6d5464db789e55bcd
#
_entry.id   674ba5caf093e1e6d5464db789e55bcd
#
_cell.length_a   1.000
_cell.length_b   1.000
_cell.length_c   1.000
_cell.angle_alpha   90.00
_cell.angle_beta   90.00
_cell.angle_gamma   90.00
#
_symmetry.space_group_name_H-M   'P 1'
#
loop_
_entity.id
_entity.type
_entity.pdbx_description
1 polymer ?
#
loop_
_entity_poly.entity_id
_entity_poly.type
_entity_poly.pdbx_seq_one_letter_code
_entity_poly.pdbx_strand_id
1 'polypeptide(L)'
;MLSESSCIPGFETMITVRPGSHVHRLITVRGLAGEYPARSLGVLGNERTLRALVSKLSTTQELRNPDTDERMRVKLLQLTGIGNAKAIRFCKGALPILEWIHPDAYGYYMAAFYNHRFPGGMAHRDRNLRVAETIGMHLTAGIETRVYLLPALQNRAILR
;
A
#
# COMPACT_ATOMS: atom_id res chain seq x y z
N MET A 1 -32.09 -10.57 38.55
CA MET A 1 -31.78 -11.34 37.32
C MET A 1 -31.08 -10.38 36.35
N LEU A 2 -29.78 -10.40 36.36
CA LEU A 2 -28.93 -9.63 35.46
C LEU A 2 -28.60 -10.56 34.28
N SER A 3 -29.17 -10.29 33.10
CA SER A 3 -28.75 -10.94 31.88
C SER A 3 -27.41 -10.38 31.46
N GLU A 4 -26.38 -11.13 31.72
CA GLU A 4 -25.05 -10.88 31.13
C GLU A 4 -25.17 -11.10 29.62
N SER A 5 -25.27 -9.98 28.92
CA SER A 5 -25.08 -9.94 27.48
C SER A 5 -23.60 -10.21 27.23
N SER A 6 -23.25 -11.47 27.01
CA SER A 6 -21.93 -11.87 26.59
C SER A 6 -21.69 -11.30 25.18
N CYS A 7 -21.03 -10.14 25.10
CA CYS A 7 -20.36 -9.71 23.88
C CYS A 7 -19.34 -10.78 23.51
N ILE A 8 -19.68 -11.64 22.55
CA ILE A 8 -18.72 -12.49 21.86
C ILE A 8 -17.74 -11.52 21.19
N PRO A 9 -16.44 -11.53 21.57
CA PRO A 9 -15.47 -10.72 20.87
C PRO A 9 -15.47 -11.17 19.42
N GLY A 10 -15.84 -10.25 18.51
CA GLY A 10 -15.84 -10.53 17.09
C GLY A 10 -14.46 -11.09 16.71
N PHE A 11 -14.44 -12.23 16.06
CA PHE A 11 -13.25 -12.80 15.47
C PHE A 11 -12.66 -11.75 14.52
N GLU A 12 -11.71 -10.96 14.99
CA GLU A 12 -10.89 -10.13 14.11
C GLU A 12 -10.14 -11.09 13.19
N THR A 13 -10.61 -11.18 11.94
CA THR A 13 -10.01 -12.06 10.96
C THR A 13 -8.61 -11.54 10.62
N MET A 14 -7.62 -12.26 11.09
CA MET A 14 -6.21 -12.00 10.78
C MET A 14 -5.98 -12.07 9.26
N ILE A 15 -5.31 -11.09 8.71
CA ILE A 15 -4.98 -11.00 7.29
C ILE A 15 -3.57 -11.54 7.07
N THR A 16 -3.45 -12.65 6.36
CA THR A 16 -2.16 -13.18 5.93
C THR A 16 -1.73 -12.51 4.63
N VAL A 17 -0.55 -11.89 4.62
CA VAL A 17 -0.01 -11.20 3.44
C VAL A 17 0.73 -12.21 2.56
N ARG A 18 -0.02 -12.94 1.74
CA ARG A 18 0.55 -13.94 0.82
C ARG A 18 1.03 -13.29 -0.48
N PRO A 19 2.17 -13.73 -1.05
CA PRO A 19 2.59 -13.31 -2.37
C PRO A 19 1.47 -13.48 -3.42
N GLY A 20 1.27 -12.46 -4.27
CA GLY A 20 0.23 -12.47 -5.30
C GLY A 20 -1.21 -12.18 -4.83
N SER A 21 -1.46 -12.08 -3.52
CA SER A 21 -2.77 -11.70 -2.99
C SER A 21 -3.09 -10.22 -3.29
N HIS A 22 -4.37 -9.85 -3.19
CA HIS A 22 -4.77 -8.45 -3.33
C HIS A 22 -4.10 -7.53 -2.33
N VAL A 23 -3.93 -7.99 -1.08
CA VAL A 23 -3.20 -7.24 -0.04
C VAL A 23 -1.75 -7.01 -0.45
N HIS A 24 -1.05 -8.07 -0.86
CA HIS A 24 0.33 -8.00 -1.31
C HIS A 24 0.50 -7.04 -2.50
N ARG A 25 -0.36 -7.16 -3.51
CA ARG A 25 -0.34 -6.31 -4.71
C ARG A 25 -0.58 -4.84 -4.36
N LEU A 26 -1.57 -4.57 -3.51
CA LEU A 26 -1.89 -3.22 -3.08
C LEU A 26 -0.74 -2.58 -2.30
N ILE A 27 -0.10 -3.32 -1.41
CA ILE A 27 1.05 -2.83 -0.64
C ILE A 27 2.25 -2.59 -1.58
N THR A 28 2.51 -3.50 -2.50
CA THR A 28 3.63 -3.38 -3.45
C THR A 28 3.49 -2.14 -4.33
N VAL A 29 2.33 -1.93 -4.95
CA VAL A 29 2.12 -0.75 -5.80
C VAL A 29 2.25 0.55 -5.03
N ARG A 30 1.80 0.56 -3.78
CA ARG A 30 1.94 1.71 -2.90
C ARG A 30 3.40 2.00 -2.55
N GLY A 31 4.18 0.97 -2.28
CA GLY A 31 5.61 1.11 -2.01
C GLY A 31 6.39 1.67 -3.20
N LEU A 32 6.01 1.29 -4.41
CA LEU A 32 6.66 1.72 -5.64
C LEU A 32 6.18 3.09 -6.15
N ALA A 33 4.97 3.49 -5.84
CA ALA A 33 4.32 4.67 -6.42
C ALA A 33 4.10 5.84 -5.44
N GLY A 34 4.23 5.62 -4.14
CA GLY A 34 4.00 6.65 -3.12
C GLY A 34 2.53 6.96 -2.84
N GLU A 35 1.67 7.12 -3.81
CA GLU A 35 0.21 7.19 -3.74
C GLU A 35 -0.42 6.40 -4.87
N TYR A 36 -1.64 5.91 -4.65
CA TYR A 36 -2.39 5.23 -5.70
C TYR A 36 -3.80 5.83 -5.82
N PRO A 37 -4.26 6.16 -7.04
CA PRO A 37 -5.59 6.74 -7.22
C PRO A 37 -6.69 5.73 -6.87
N ALA A 38 -7.59 6.08 -5.96
CA ALA A 38 -8.68 5.20 -5.54
C ALA A 38 -9.61 4.82 -6.70
N ARG A 39 -9.76 5.70 -7.69
CA ARG A 39 -10.56 5.45 -8.91
C ARG A 39 -10.02 4.32 -9.77
N SER A 40 -8.74 3.98 -9.64
CA SER A 40 -8.03 3.01 -10.49
C SER A 40 -7.82 1.65 -9.82
N LEU A 41 -8.54 1.38 -8.75
CA LEU A 41 -8.48 0.07 -8.07
C LEU A 41 -8.82 -1.10 -9.00
N GLY A 42 -9.72 -0.89 -9.96
CA GLY A 42 -10.07 -1.90 -10.97
C GLY A 42 -8.90 -2.37 -11.84
N VAL A 43 -7.84 -1.58 -11.96
CA VAL A 43 -6.60 -1.97 -12.65
C VAL A 43 -5.87 -3.07 -11.91
N LEU A 44 -5.95 -3.10 -10.58
CA LEU A 44 -5.25 -4.07 -9.74
C LEU A 44 -6.00 -5.40 -9.58
N GLY A 45 -7.26 -5.45 -9.97
CA GLY A 45 -8.09 -6.63 -9.83
C GLY A 45 -9.58 -6.30 -9.73
N ASN A 46 -10.37 -7.16 -9.08
CA ASN A 46 -11.78 -6.90 -8.88
C ASN A 46 -11.99 -5.64 -8.01
N GLU A 47 -12.57 -4.62 -8.60
CA GLU A 47 -12.73 -3.30 -7.97
C GLU A 47 -13.52 -3.35 -6.67
N ARG A 48 -14.63 -4.12 -6.66
CA ARG A 48 -15.48 -4.27 -5.47
C ARG A 48 -14.72 -4.89 -4.31
N THR A 49 -13.97 -5.96 -4.59
CA THR A 49 -13.14 -6.65 -3.59
C THR A 49 -12.05 -5.72 -3.07
N LEU A 50 -11.39 -4.98 -3.95
CA LEU A 50 -10.32 -4.06 -3.56
C LEU A 50 -10.83 -2.85 -2.80
N ARG A 51 -12.01 -2.31 -3.12
CA ARG A 51 -12.63 -1.24 -2.33
C ARG A 51 -12.96 -1.70 -0.91
N ALA A 52 -13.52 -2.90 -0.76
CA ALA A 52 -13.79 -3.48 0.55
C ALA A 52 -12.49 -3.70 1.34
N LEU A 53 -11.44 -4.17 0.67
CA LEU A 53 -10.13 -4.37 1.28
C LEU A 53 -9.50 -3.05 1.74
N VAL A 54 -9.52 -2.00 0.92
CA VAL A 54 -9.03 -0.67 1.29
C VAL A 54 -9.77 -0.13 2.51
N SER A 55 -11.10 -0.27 2.54
CA SER A 55 -11.91 0.11 3.69
C SER A 55 -11.48 -0.64 4.95
N LYS A 56 -11.28 -1.95 4.86
CA LYS A 56 -10.81 -2.79 5.97
C LYS A 56 -9.42 -2.40 6.45
N LEU A 57 -8.47 -2.21 5.53
CA LEU A 57 -7.08 -1.83 5.84
C LEU A 57 -6.95 -0.37 6.31
N SER A 58 -7.99 0.44 6.15
CA SER A 58 -8.07 1.80 6.70
C SER A 58 -8.47 1.84 8.18
N THR A 59 -8.71 0.69 8.76
CA THR A 59 -8.88 0.47 10.20
C THR A 59 -7.75 -0.40 10.72
N THR A 60 -7.59 -0.47 12.05
CA THR A 60 -6.56 -1.35 12.65
C THR A 60 -6.89 -2.81 12.39
N GLN A 61 -5.97 -3.53 11.78
CA GLN A 61 -6.08 -4.95 11.47
C GLN A 61 -4.84 -5.69 11.96
N GLU A 62 -4.99 -6.98 12.24
CA GLU A 62 -3.87 -7.87 12.49
C GLU A 62 -3.39 -8.47 11.17
N LEU A 63 -2.13 -8.21 10.82
CA LEU A 63 -1.47 -8.77 9.64
C LEU A 63 -0.43 -9.79 10.05
N ARG A 64 -0.31 -10.84 9.26
CA ARG A 64 0.63 -11.94 9.48
C ARG A 64 1.55 -12.10 8.28
N ASN A 65 2.85 -12.21 8.57
CA ASN A 65 3.84 -12.64 7.60
C ASN A 65 3.78 -14.17 7.47
N PRO A 66 3.51 -14.73 6.27
CA PRO A 66 3.39 -16.17 6.11
C PRO A 66 4.72 -16.91 6.26
N ASP A 67 5.85 -16.24 6.03
CA ASP A 67 7.18 -16.87 6.04
C ASP A 67 7.78 -16.94 7.45
N THR A 68 7.57 -15.90 8.27
CA THR A 68 8.16 -15.79 9.62
C THR A 68 7.15 -16.00 10.75
N ASP A 69 5.87 -16.10 10.43
CA ASP A 69 4.74 -16.11 11.38
C ASP A 69 4.65 -14.84 12.25
N GLU A 70 5.41 -13.82 11.92
CA GLU A 70 5.37 -12.52 12.57
C GLU A 70 4.01 -11.87 12.39
N ARG A 71 3.49 -11.27 13.46
CA ARG A 71 2.18 -10.62 13.48
C ARG A 71 2.31 -9.17 13.89
N MET A 72 1.53 -8.33 13.26
CA MET A 72 1.53 -6.91 13.56
C MET A 72 0.11 -6.35 13.47
N ARG A 73 -0.27 -5.61 14.51
CA ARG A 73 -1.56 -4.94 14.56
C ARG A 73 -1.38 -3.48 14.16
N VAL A 74 -1.86 -3.12 12.97
CA VAL A 74 -1.63 -1.81 12.40
C VAL A 74 -2.82 -1.30 11.58
N LYS A 75 -2.95 0.02 11.49
CA LYS A 75 -3.71 0.70 10.46
C LYS A 75 -2.78 0.88 9.26
N LEU A 76 -3.07 0.19 8.16
CA LEU A 76 -2.17 0.13 7.03
C LEU A 76 -2.33 1.30 6.07
N LEU A 77 -3.57 1.67 5.77
CA LEU A 77 -3.91 2.62 4.72
C LEU A 77 -4.72 3.79 5.24
N GLN A 78 -4.68 4.87 4.49
CA GLN A 78 -5.60 5.99 4.62
C GLN A 78 -5.99 6.53 3.25
N LEU A 79 -7.22 7.01 3.15
CA LEU A 79 -7.72 7.74 1.99
C LEU A 79 -7.53 9.23 2.21
N THR A 80 -7.01 9.93 1.20
CA THR A 80 -6.84 11.38 1.20
C THR A 80 -7.47 11.99 -0.05
N GLY A 81 -7.88 13.25 0.05
CA GLY A 81 -8.53 13.94 -1.07
C GLY A 81 -10.03 13.69 -1.17
N ILE A 82 -10.67 14.32 -2.14
CA ILE A 82 -12.12 14.32 -2.36
C ILE A 82 -12.43 13.96 -3.82
N GLY A 83 -13.51 13.21 -4.04
CA GLY A 83 -13.99 12.85 -5.38
C GLY A 83 -12.95 12.09 -6.20
N ASN A 84 -12.70 12.53 -7.42
CA ASN A 84 -11.72 11.91 -8.32
C ASN A 84 -10.26 12.09 -7.89
N ALA A 85 -10.00 13.00 -6.95
CA ALA A 85 -8.67 13.21 -6.39
C ALA A 85 -8.37 12.32 -5.17
N LYS A 86 -9.27 11.40 -4.82
CA LYS A 86 -9.01 10.44 -3.73
C LYS A 86 -7.81 9.57 -4.08
N ALA A 87 -6.88 9.51 -3.13
CA ALA A 87 -5.70 8.68 -3.23
C ALA A 87 -5.53 7.83 -1.98
N ILE A 88 -4.94 6.66 -2.16
CA ILE A 88 -4.62 5.71 -1.11
C ILE A 88 -3.17 5.95 -0.71
N ARG A 89 -2.94 6.14 0.58
CA ARG A 89 -1.62 6.35 1.19
C ARG A 89 -1.33 5.32 2.27
N PHE A 90 -0.05 5.10 2.55
CA PHE A 90 0.35 4.38 3.75
C PHE A 90 0.17 5.23 5.00
N CYS A 91 -0.24 4.57 6.09
CA CYS A 91 0.03 5.04 7.43
C CYS A 91 1.48 4.69 7.82
N LYS A 92 2.05 5.39 8.80
CA LYS A 92 3.44 5.12 9.24
C LYS A 92 3.64 3.68 9.70
N GLY A 93 2.64 3.08 10.33
CA GLY A 93 2.67 1.68 10.77
C GLY A 93 2.74 0.64 9.65
N ALA A 94 2.50 1.05 8.39
CA ALA A 94 2.59 0.16 7.24
C ALA A 94 4.03 -0.13 6.78
N LEU A 95 4.99 0.67 7.18
CA LEU A 95 6.38 0.55 6.71
C LEU A 95 7.01 -0.80 7.04
N PRO A 96 6.89 -1.35 8.25
CA PRO A 96 7.40 -2.69 8.54
C PRO A 96 6.75 -3.78 7.67
N ILE A 97 5.47 -3.62 7.32
CA ILE A 97 4.76 -4.56 6.45
C ILE A 97 5.32 -4.51 5.03
N LEU A 98 5.62 -3.31 4.51
CA LEU A 98 6.27 -3.15 3.22
C LEU A 98 7.66 -3.81 3.20
N GLU A 99 8.43 -3.66 4.27
CA GLU A 99 9.74 -4.31 4.42
C GLU A 99 9.63 -5.84 4.41
N TRP A 100 8.61 -6.42 5.05
CA TRP A 100 8.38 -7.86 5.03
C TRP A 100 8.20 -8.42 3.63
N ILE A 101 7.42 -7.71 2.80
CA ILE A 101 7.00 -8.24 1.49
C ILE A 101 7.94 -7.85 0.35
N HIS A 102 8.59 -6.71 0.47
CA HIS A 102 9.44 -6.19 -0.60
C HIS A 102 10.50 -5.22 -0.06
N PRO A 103 11.63 -5.73 0.44
CA PRO A 103 12.70 -4.91 1.03
C PRO A 103 13.22 -3.81 0.10
N ASP A 104 13.35 -4.09 -1.20
CA ASP A 104 13.83 -3.10 -2.18
C ASP A 104 12.81 -1.96 -2.36
N ALA A 105 11.53 -2.27 -2.42
CA ALA A 105 10.48 -1.25 -2.48
C ALA A 105 10.42 -0.43 -1.20
N TYR A 106 10.68 -1.04 -0.04
CA TYR A 106 10.79 -0.34 1.23
C TYR A 106 11.93 0.68 1.21
N GLY A 107 13.13 0.26 0.79
CA GLY A 107 14.29 1.15 0.67
C GLY A 107 14.02 2.31 -0.28
N TYR A 108 13.43 2.02 -1.43
CA TYR A 108 13.02 3.04 -2.40
C TYR A 108 11.98 4.02 -1.83
N TYR A 109 10.95 3.50 -1.15
CA TYR A 109 9.90 4.31 -0.53
C TYR A 109 10.49 5.27 0.51
N MET A 110 11.39 4.78 1.36
CA MET A 110 12.06 5.60 2.38
C MET A 110 12.88 6.72 1.76
N ALA A 111 13.57 6.43 0.65
CA ALA A 111 14.38 7.43 -0.05
C ALA A 111 13.55 8.46 -0.84
N ALA A 112 12.48 8.00 -1.51
CA ALA A 112 11.72 8.82 -2.46
C ALA A 112 10.52 9.53 -1.85
N PHE A 113 9.81 8.91 -0.89
CA PHE A 113 8.50 9.36 -0.45
C PHE A 113 8.37 9.67 1.04
N TYR A 114 9.19 9.09 1.88
CA TYR A 114 9.01 9.19 3.34
C TYR A 114 9.03 10.63 3.84
N ASN A 115 10.00 11.44 3.41
CA ASN A 115 10.15 12.84 3.80
C ASN A 115 9.64 13.82 2.75
N HIS A 116 9.30 13.35 1.56
CA HIS A 116 8.91 14.16 0.43
C HIS A 116 7.47 13.88 0.06
N ARG A 117 6.54 14.50 0.79
CA ARG A 117 5.14 14.52 0.37
C ARG A 117 5.02 15.33 -0.92
N PHE A 118 5.17 14.70 -2.08
CA PHE A 118 4.99 15.30 -3.39
C PHE A 118 5.57 16.72 -3.50
N PRO A 119 6.87 16.89 -3.75
CA PRO A 119 7.41 18.18 -4.08
C PRO A 119 6.79 18.63 -5.42
N GLY A 120 6.01 19.70 -5.37
CA GLY A 120 5.37 20.28 -6.55
C GLY A 120 3.84 20.25 -6.49
N GLY A 121 3.20 21.26 -7.02
CA GLY A 121 1.75 21.53 -6.95
C GLY A 121 0.87 20.48 -7.64
N MET A 122 -0.39 20.79 -7.83
CA MET A 122 -1.44 19.91 -8.39
C MET A 122 -1.06 19.21 -9.70
N ALA A 123 -0.30 19.88 -10.59
CA ALA A 123 0.14 19.30 -11.87
C ALA A 123 1.07 18.08 -11.68
N HIS A 124 1.96 18.13 -10.72
CA HIS A 124 2.86 17.01 -10.41
C HIS A 124 2.10 15.86 -9.76
N ARG A 125 1.07 16.15 -8.98
CA ARG A 125 0.24 15.13 -8.36
C ARG A 125 -0.49 14.28 -9.40
N ASP A 126 -1.12 14.88 -10.39
CA ASP A 126 -1.81 14.16 -11.47
C ASP A 126 -0.85 13.29 -12.26
N ARG A 127 0.35 13.78 -12.54
CA ARG A 127 1.40 12.99 -13.18
C ARG A 127 1.78 11.78 -12.32
N ASN A 128 2.00 11.97 -11.03
CA ASN A 128 2.38 10.90 -10.12
C ASN A 128 1.27 9.84 -10.00
N LEU A 129 0.01 10.24 -9.99
CA LEU A 129 -1.12 9.32 -9.99
C LEU A 129 -1.20 8.48 -11.28
N ARG A 130 -0.91 9.08 -12.44
CA ARG A 130 -0.82 8.34 -13.71
C ARG A 130 0.35 7.36 -13.74
N VAL A 131 1.49 7.75 -13.21
CA VAL A 131 2.64 6.83 -13.06
C VAL A 131 2.29 5.66 -12.14
N ALA A 132 1.62 5.93 -11.02
CA ALA A 132 1.15 4.90 -10.12
C ALA A 132 0.20 3.89 -10.80
N GLU A 133 -0.74 4.40 -11.59
CA GLU A 133 -1.67 3.58 -12.38
C GLU A 133 -0.93 2.70 -13.40
N THR A 134 0.08 3.24 -14.09
CA THR A 134 0.93 2.48 -15.01
C THR A 134 1.70 1.37 -14.30
N ILE A 135 2.25 1.64 -13.12
CA ILE A 135 2.90 0.63 -12.27
C ILE A 135 1.90 -0.48 -11.91
N GLY A 136 0.69 -0.10 -11.54
CA GLY A 136 -0.39 -1.06 -11.25
C GLY A 136 -0.72 -1.95 -12.45
N MET A 137 -0.79 -1.40 -13.63
CA MET A 137 -1.01 -2.15 -14.88
C MET A 137 0.11 -3.17 -15.14
N HIS A 138 1.37 -2.76 -14.98
CA HIS A 138 2.52 -3.64 -15.14
C HIS A 138 2.49 -4.80 -14.14
N LEU A 139 2.25 -4.52 -12.87
CA LEU A 139 2.17 -5.56 -11.84
C LEU A 139 1.05 -6.55 -12.11
N THR A 140 -0.11 -6.07 -12.56
CA THR A 140 -1.25 -6.94 -12.89
C THR A 140 -0.98 -7.79 -14.13
N ALA A 141 -0.24 -7.26 -15.11
CA ALA A 141 0.19 -7.99 -16.30
C ALA A 141 1.36 -8.97 -16.05
N GLY A 142 1.87 -9.05 -14.82
CA GLY A 142 3.03 -9.88 -14.48
C GLY A 142 4.37 -9.32 -14.97
N ILE A 143 4.40 -8.04 -15.35
CA ILE A 143 5.62 -7.35 -15.75
C ILE A 143 6.36 -6.89 -14.50
N GLU A 144 7.60 -7.33 -14.35
CA GLU A 144 8.43 -6.90 -13.24
C GLU A 144 8.74 -5.40 -13.34
N THR A 145 8.40 -4.66 -12.31
CA THR A 145 8.59 -3.20 -12.26
C THR A 145 9.61 -2.85 -11.19
N ARG A 146 10.79 -2.41 -11.62
CA ARG A 146 11.92 -2.07 -10.75
C ARG A 146 12.24 -0.59 -10.88
N VAL A 147 11.35 0.28 -10.42
CA VAL A 147 11.52 1.73 -10.49
C VAL A 147 12.77 2.23 -9.76
N TYR A 148 13.23 1.49 -8.75
CA TYR A 148 14.46 1.78 -8.01
C TYR A 148 15.73 1.50 -8.81
N LEU A 149 15.67 0.85 -9.96
CA LEU A 149 16.79 0.62 -10.87
C LEU A 149 16.95 1.70 -11.94
N LEU A 150 16.08 2.70 -11.98
CA LEU A 150 16.22 3.81 -12.92
C LEU A 150 17.53 4.56 -12.65
N PRO A 151 18.37 4.85 -13.69
CA PRO A 151 19.67 5.47 -13.52
C PRO A 151 19.63 6.79 -12.75
N ALA A 152 18.60 7.60 -12.95
CA ALA A 152 18.40 8.87 -12.24
C ALA A 152 18.21 8.71 -10.73
N LEU A 153 17.81 7.52 -10.27
CA LEU A 153 17.58 7.20 -8.86
C LEU A 153 18.78 6.48 -8.22
N GLN A 154 19.54 5.71 -9.02
CA GLN A 154 20.75 5.03 -8.55
C GLN A 154 21.83 6.03 -8.13
N ASN A 155 22.00 7.13 -8.84
CA ASN A 155 22.97 8.17 -8.52
C ASN A 155 22.71 8.87 -7.19
N ARG A 156 21.47 8.86 -6.69
CA ARG A 156 21.13 9.42 -5.37
C ARG A 156 21.47 8.49 -4.21
N ALA A 157 21.52 7.19 -4.45
CA ALA A 157 21.87 6.19 -3.45
C ALA A 157 23.40 6.04 -3.27
N ILE A 158 24.18 6.42 -4.28
CA ILE A 158 25.65 6.31 -4.27
C ILE A 158 26.30 7.54 -3.57
N LEU A 159 25.57 8.64 -3.42
CA LEU A 159 26.08 9.89 -2.83
C LEU A 159 25.74 10.06 -1.33
N ARG A 160 25.45 8.97 -0.62
CA ARG A 160 25.24 8.98 0.84
C ARG A 160 26.20 8.05 1.54
#